data_9bd2c8c56ac761e9a7b66e6be61696ac
#
_entry.id   9bd2c8c56ac761e9a7b66e6be61696ac
#
_cell.length_a   1.000
_cell.length_b   1.000
_cell.length_c   1.000
_cell.angle_alpha   90.00
_cell.angle_beta   90.00
_cell.angle_gamma   90.00
#
_symmetry.space_group_name_H-M   'P 1'
#
loop_
_entity.id
_entity.type
_entity.pdbx_description
1 polymer ?
#
loop_
_entity_poly.entity_id
_entity_poly.type
_entity_poly.pdbx_seq_one_letter_code
_entity_poly.pdbx_strand_id
1 'polypeptide(L)'
;MIKNTTIIEVKRGRCPHCGKVFGFKRYPVVFAAESLEVAKKFTKEGAFVVECPHCKGEMVHQYPLYYVDVPNKTWLIYAPDEEQAEEMLDNLSFYAGDYSRFKYVGEVRLGVFTSWDKFALLVLGLIKKMERRQKRAKNACDLTIQTNTRLWKS
;
A
#
# COMPACT_ATOMS: atom_id res chain seq x y z
N MET A 1 4.33 -8.20 -19.39
CA MET A 1 4.98 -8.30 -18.07
C MET A 1 4.31 -7.34 -17.09
N ILE A 2 3.61 -7.87 -16.12
CA ILE A 2 2.94 -7.04 -15.12
C ILE A 2 3.99 -6.58 -14.12
N LYS A 3 4.19 -5.28 -14.05
CA LYS A 3 5.10 -4.68 -13.07
C LYS A 3 4.41 -4.62 -11.70
N ASN A 4 5.14 -4.91 -10.63
CA ASN A 4 4.67 -4.73 -9.25
C ASN A 4 4.62 -3.23 -8.90
N THR A 5 3.73 -2.52 -9.56
CA THR A 5 3.62 -1.06 -9.51
C THR A 5 2.27 -0.65 -8.93
N THR A 6 2.30 0.28 -7.98
CA THR A 6 1.09 0.87 -7.42
C THR A 6 0.24 1.48 -8.53
N ILE A 7 -1.05 1.12 -8.55
CA ILE A 7 -2.00 1.66 -9.52
C ILE A 7 -2.62 2.92 -8.94
N ILE A 8 -2.58 3.99 -9.71
CA ILE A 8 -3.16 5.28 -9.34
C ILE A 8 -4.27 5.61 -10.34
N GLU A 9 -5.47 5.85 -9.85
CA GLU A 9 -6.61 6.30 -10.66
C GLU A 9 -6.92 7.74 -10.32
N VAL A 10 -7.32 8.53 -11.33
CA VAL A 10 -7.87 9.86 -11.13
C VAL A 10 -9.38 9.76 -11.26
N LYS A 11 -10.10 10.11 -10.20
CA LYS A 11 -11.56 10.13 -10.17
C LYS A 11 -12.06 11.55 -10.11
N ARG A 12 -13.16 11.83 -10.80
CA ARG A 12 -13.86 13.10 -10.70
C ARG A 12 -15.03 13.01 -9.74
N GLY A 13 -15.14 13.99 -8.88
CA GLY A 13 -16.24 14.10 -7.94
C GLY A 13 -16.71 15.53 -7.81
N ARG A 14 -17.91 15.69 -7.28
CA ARG A 14 -18.50 16.99 -7.00
C ARG A 14 -18.34 17.30 -5.52
N CYS A 15 -17.79 18.47 -5.20
CA CYS A 15 -17.66 18.90 -3.82
C CYS A 15 -19.04 19.11 -3.19
N PRO A 16 -19.33 18.49 -2.03
CA PRO A 16 -20.61 18.69 -1.34
C PRO A 16 -20.78 20.08 -0.74
N HIS A 17 -19.69 20.85 -0.59
CA HIS A 17 -19.72 22.19 0.01
C HIS A 17 -19.91 23.30 -1.02
N CYS A 18 -19.18 23.26 -2.15
CA CYS A 18 -19.23 24.32 -3.16
C CYS A 18 -19.86 23.89 -4.49
N GLY A 19 -20.14 22.62 -4.68
CA GLY A 19 -20.77 22.08 -5.89
C GLY A 19 -19.89 22.01 -7.13
N LYS A 20 -18.62 22.41 -7.05
CA LYS A 20 -17.69 22.35 -8.19
C LYS A 20 -17.13 20.94 -8.35
N VAL A 21 -16.90 20.55 -9.62
CA VAL A 21 -16.28 19.26 -9.96
C VAL A 21 -14.75 19.41 -9.90
N PHE A 22 -14.09 18.42 -9.30
CA PHE A 22 -12.64 18.37 -9.23
C PHE A 22 -12.15 16.93 -9.35
N GLY A 23 -10.85 16.76 -9.68
CA GLY A 23 -10.22 15.46 -9.77
C GLY A 23 -9.44 15.15 -8.50
N PHE A 24 -9.44 13.88 -8.08
CA PHE A 24 -8.66 13.40 -6.96
C PHE A 24 -8.10 12.01 -7.24
N LYS A 25 -7.02 11.65 -6.56
CA LYS A 25 -6.33 10.37 -6.75
C LYS A 25 -6.91 9.30 -5.83
N ARG A 26 -7.04 8.08 -6.36
CA ARG A 26 -7.29 6.85 -5.60
C ARG A 26 -6.21 5.84 -5.89
N TYR A 27 -5.98 4.95 -4.93
CA TYR A 27 -4.96 3.92 -5.04
C TYR A 27 -5.60 2.53 -4.91
N PRO A 28 -6.21 1.99 -5.98
CA PRO A 28 -6.88 0.69 -5.89
C PRO A 28 -5.94 -0.48 -5.66
N VAL A 29 -4.67 -0.34 -6.02
CA VAL A 29 -3.63 -1.34 -5.75
C VAL A 29 -2.38 -0.63 -5.25
N VAL A 30 -1.93 -0.97 -4.05
CA VAL A 30 -0.72 -0.42 -3.43
C VAL A 30 0.32 -1.51 -3.28
N PHE A 31 1.49 -1.32 -3.90
CA PHE A 31 2.67 -2.16 -3.68
C PHE A 31 3.59 -1.44 -2.69
N ALA A 32 3.62 -1.93 -1.46
CA ALA A 32 4.32 -1.27 -0.36
C ALA A 32 5.81 -1.09 -0.60
N ALA A 33 6.46 -2.05 -1.28
CA ALA A 33 7.89 -2.00 -1.59
C ALA A 33 8.25 -0.91 -2.59
N GLU A 34 7.31 -0.49 -3.43
CA GLU A 34 7.53 0.58 -4.41
C GLU A 34 7.65 1.95 -3.75
N SER A 35 6.75 2.23 -2.79
CA SER A 35 6.75 3.50 -2.06
C SER A 35 6.17 3.36 -0.67
N LEU A 36 7.02 3.46 0.34
CA LEU A 36 6.59 3.48 1.74
C LEU A 36 5.76 4.73 2.06
N GLU A 37 5.99 5.84 1.36
CA GLU A 37 5.21 7.07 1.55
C GLU A 37 3.74 6.87 1.19
N VAL A 38 3.48 6.20 0.05
CA VAL A 38 2.13 5.85 -0.36
C VAL A 38 1.52 4.86 0.63
N ALA A 39 2.27 3.83 1.03
CA ALA A 39 1.82 2.84 2.00
C ALA A 39 1.41 3.47 3.34
N LYS A 40 2.18 4.45 3.82
CA LYS A 40 1.93 5.16 5.08
C LYS A 40 0.61 5.94 5.09
N LYS A 41 0.08 6.33 3.95
CA LYS A 41 -1.24 6.97 3.87
C LYS A 41 -2.35 6.08 4.41
N PHE A 42 -2.18 4.76 4.29
CA PHE A 42 -3.18 3.77 4.68
C PHE A 42 -3.04 3.30 6.13
N THR A 43 -2.30 4.02 6.94
CA THR A 43 -2.17 3.80 8.39
C THR A 43 -2.91 4.84 9.22
N LYS A 44 -3.51 5.85 8.57
CA LYS A 44 -4.11 7.02 9.23
C LYS A 44 -5.61 7.09 8.94
N GLU A 45 -6.36 7.67 9.86
CA GLU A 45 -7.80 7.91 9.69
C GLU A 45 -8.13 8.79 8.48
N GLY A 46 -7.23 9.70 8.13
CA GLY A 46 -7.40 10.61 7.00
C GLY A 46 -7.09 10.02 5.62
N ALA A 47 -6.88 8.70 5.49
CA ALA A 47 -6.52 8.06 4.23
C ALA A 47 -7.52 8.30 3.09
N PHE A 48 -8.79 8.42 3.42
CA PHE A 48 -9.88 8.63 2.46
C PHE A 48 -10.43 10.05 2.44
N VAL A 49 -9.78 10.97 3.15
CA VAL A 49 -10.18 12.38 3.16
C VAL A 49 -9.63 13.07 1.91
N VAL A 50 -10.52 13.74 1.19
CA VAL A 50 -10.20 14.48 -0.03
C VAL A 50 -10.54 15.96 0.20
N GLU A 51 -9.58 16.83 -0.05
CA GLU A 51 -9.76 18.28 0.07
C GLU A 51 -10.14 18.87 -1.29
N CYS A 52 -11.22 19.66 -1.32
CA CYS A 52 -11.61 20.39 -2.53
C CYS A 52 -10.61 21.54 -2.79
N PRO A 53 -10.01 21.61 -3.99
CA PRO A 53 -9.06 22.67 -4.33
C PRO A 53 -9.71 24.05 -4.45
N HIS A 54 -11.03 24.11 -4.61
CA HIS A 54 -11.76 25.36 -4.79
C HIS A 54 -12.16 26.03 -3.49
N CYS A 55 -12.78 25.25 -2.57
CA CYS A 55 -13.31 25.81 -1.31
C CYS A 55 -12.56 25.33 -0.05
N LYS A 56 -11.60 24.40 -0.21
CA LYS A 56 -10.84 23.78 0.90
C LYS A 56 -11.69 22.91 1.83
N GLY A 57 -12.94 22.67 1.48
CA GLY A 57 -13.80 21.73 2.22
C GLY A 57 -13.33 20.29 2.07
N GLU A 58 -13.53 19.49 3.09
CA GLU A 58 -13.13 18.09 3.10
C GLU A 58 -14.32 17.17 2.83
N MET A 59 -14.09 16.09 2.12
CA MET A 59 -15.04 14.99 1.97
C MET A 59 -14.35 13.65 2.18
N VAL A 60 -15.09 12.64 2.63
CA VAL A 60 -14.58 11.29 2.78
C VAL A 60 -15.03 10.46 1.59
N HIS A 61 -14.07 9.86 0.87
CA HIS A 61 -14.33 8.98 -0.24
C HIS A 61 -13.67 7.63 -0.01
N GLN A 62 -14.40 6.72 0.61
CA GLN A 62 -13.93 5.35 0.84
C GLN A 62 -14.02 4.53 -0.44
N TYR A 63 -13.02 3.69 -0.67
CA TYR A 63 -12.97 2.78 -1.81
C TYR A 63 -12.25 1.49 -1.41
N PRO A 64 -12.55 0.37 -2.09
CA PRO A 64 -11.82 -0.86 -1.85
C PRO A 64 -10.42 -0.78 -2.45
N LEU A 65 -9.46 -1.46 -1.81
CA LEU A 65 -8.08 -1.50 -2.28
C LEU A 65 -7.38 -2.82 -1.96
N TYR A 66 -6.37 -3.14 -2.78
CA TYR A 66 -5.42 -4.20 -2.52
C TYR A 66 -4.13 -3.59 -1.98
N TYR A 67 -3.62 -4.16 -0.92
CA TYR A 67 -2.31 -3.80 -0.36
C TYR A 67 -1.40 -5.00 -0.46
N VAL A 68 -0.31 -4.88 -1.22
CA VAL A 68 0.60 -5.98 -1.53
C VAL A 68 1.97 -5.70 -0.93
N ASP A 69 2.42 -6.58 -0.06
CA ASP A 69 3.73 -6.52 0.56
C ASP A 69 4.52 -7.78 0.16
N VAL A 70 5.27 -7.70 -0.92
CA VAL A 70 6.02 -8.82 -1.48
C VAL A 70 7.10 -9.33 -0.53
N PRO A 71 7.95 -8.47 0.07
CA PRO A 71 8.98 -8.93 1.00
C PRO A 71 8.43 -9.69 2.21
N ASN A 72 7.27 -9.32 2.72
CA ASN A 72 6.61 -9.99 3.84
C ASN A 72 5.62 -11.07 3.41
N LYS A 73 5.53 -11.36 2.11
CA LYS A 73 4.62 -12.37 1.52
C LYS A 73 3.18 -12.19 2.01
N THR A 74 2.73 -10.95 2.06
CA THR A 74 1.42 -10.58 2.59
C THR A 74 0.62 -9.83 1.55
N TRP A 75 -0.64 -10.19 1.44
CA TRP A 75 -1.59 -9.59 0.53
C TRP A 75 -2.85 -9.24 1.29
N LEU A 76 -3.20 -7.98 1.35
CA LEU A 76 -4.36 -7.51 2.11
C LEU A 76 -5.40 -6.91 1.19
N ILE A 77 -6.65 -7.18 1.51
CA ILE A 77 -7.80 -6.58 0.86
C ILE A 77 -8.55 -5.77 1.91
N TYR A 78 -8.78 -4.51 1.60
CA TYR A 78 -9.73 -3.68 2.32
C TYR A 78 -10.93 -3.39 1.44
N ALA A 79 -12.13 -3.58 1.97
CA ALA A 79 -13.37 -3.20 1.30
C ALA A 79 -14.36 -2.66 2.33
N PRO A 80 -15.12 -1.61 2.00
CA PRO A 80 -16.08 -1.02 2.95
C PRO A 80 -17.20 -1.96 3.38
N ASP A 81 -17.51 -2.96 2.56
CA ASP A 81 -18.56 -3.96 2.85
C ASP A 81 -18.14 -5.36 2.37
N GLU A 82 -18.87 -6.38 2.83
CA GLU A 82 -18.58 -7.79 2.52
C GLU A 82 -18.77 -8.13 1.04
N GLU A 83 -19.75 -7.52 0.37
CA GLU A 83 -20.01 -7.76 -1.04
C GLU A 83 -18.83 -7.32 -1.91
N GLN A 84 -18.30 -6.12 -1.65
CA GLN A 84 -17.12 -5.64 -2.33
C GLN A 84 -15.87 -6.48 -2.00
N ALA A 85 -15.76 -6.96 -0.76
CA ALA A 85 -14.66 -7.82 -0.35
C ALA A 85 -14.67 -9.15 -1.12
N GLU A 86 -15.82 -9.77 -1.29
CA GLU A 86 -15.98 -11.01 -2.08
C GLU A 86 -15.62 -10.78 -3.55
N GLU A 87 -16.09 -9.68 -4.13
CA GLU A 87 -15.78 -9.30 -5.50
C GLU A 87 -14.27 -9.12 -5.70
N MET A 88 -13.60 -8.49 -4.74
CA MET A 88 -12.16 -8.30 -4.80
C MET A 88 -11.38 -9.61 -4.68
N LEU A 89 -11.86 -10.55 -3.88
CA LEU A 89 -11.28 -11.89 -3.80
C LEU A 89 -11.38 -12.62 -5.13
N ASP A 90 -12.52 -12.54 -5.80
CA ASP A 90 -12.74 -13.18 -7.10
C ASP A 90 -11.86 -12.58 -8.19
N ASN A 91 -11.55 -11.29 -8.11
CA ASN A 91 -10.74 -10.56 -9.07
C ASN A 91 -9.26 -10.42 -8.66
N LEU A 92 -8.82 -11.15 -7.66
CA LEU A 92 -7.49 -11.00 -7.07
C LEU A 92 -6.36 -11.13 -8.10
N SER A 93 -6.40 -12.14 -8.95
CA SER A 93 -5.37 -12.37 -9.96
C SER A 93 -5.32 -11.30 -11.05
N PHE A 94 -6.45 -10.67 -11.32
CA PHE A 94 -6.56 -9.63 -12.35
C PHE A 94 -5.95 -8.31 -11.89
N TYR A 95 -6.26 -7.88 -10.66
CA TYR A 95 -5.84 -6.56 -10.16
C TYR A 95 -4.45 -6.54 -9.54
N ALA A 96 -4.04 -7.63 -8.94
CA ALA A 96 -2.85 -7.63 -8.12
C ALA A 96 -1.64 -8.26 -8.81
N GLY A 97 -1.70 -8.39 -10.12
CA GLY A 97 -0.59 -8.84 -10.93
C GLY A 97 -0.36 -10.34 -10.86
N ASP A 98 0.86 -10.75 -11.09
CA ASP A 98 1.21 -12.16 -11.22
C ASP A 98 1.20 -12.88 -9.86
N TYR A 99 0.02 -13.35 -9.48
CA TYR A 99 -0.17 -14.15 -8.26
C TYR A 99 0.70 -15.43 -8.26
N SER A 100 1.05 -15.93 -9.44
CA SER A 100 1.87 -17.12 -9.57
C SER A 100 3.25 -16.97 -8.94
N ARG A 101 3.80 -15.76 -8.89
CA ARG A 101 5.07 -15.47 -8.22
C ARG A 101 5.03 -15.80 -6.73
N PHE A 102 3.90 -15.58 -6.08
CA PHE A 102 3.74 -15.92 -4.67
C PHE A 102 3.71 -17.42 -4.42
N LYS A 103 3.15 -18.20 -5.36
CA LYS A 103 3.13 -19.65 -5.28
C LYS A 103 4.53 -20.28 -5.28
N TYR A 104 5.44 -19.67 -6.03
CA TYR A 104 6.82 -20.20 -6.16
C TYR A 104 7.71 -19.79 -4.97
N VAL A 105 7.36 -18.76 -4.25
CA VAL A 105 8.18 -18.22 -3.15
C VAL A 105 7.72 -18.72 -1.78
N GLY A 106 6.64 -19.50 -1.71
CA GLY A 106 6.11 -20.09 -0.49
C GLY A 106 4.76 -19.51 -0.08
N GLU A 107 4.39 -19.68 1.19
CA GLU A 107 3.09 -19.28 1.68
C GLU A 107 2.85 -17.77 1.61
N VAL A 108 1.75 -17.39 0.95
CA VAL A 108 1.25 -16.03 0.95
C VAL A 108 0.19 -15.90 2.03
N ARG A 109 0.32 -14.88 2.87
CA ARG A 109 -0.70 -14.54 3.85
C ARG A 109 -1.70 -13.62 3.19
N LEU A 110 -2.95 -14.08 3.13
CA LEU A 110 -4.06 -13.31 2.60
C LEU A 110 -4.95 -12.85 3.74
N GLY A 111 -5.18 -11.55 3.85
CA GLY A 111 -6.09 -10.97 4.82
C GLY A 111 -7.17 -10.17 4.13
N VAL A 112 -8.41 -10.33 4.59
CA VAL A 112 -9.57 -9.58 4.08
C VAL A 112 -10.19 -8.81 5.23
N PHE A 113 -10.35 -7.50 5.05
CA PHE A 113 -10.82 -6.59 6.10
C PHE A 113 -11.95 -5.71 5.60
N THR A 114 -13.00 -5.62 6.39
CA THR A 114 -14.07 -4.62 6.24
C THR A 114 -13.95 -3.51 7.29
N SER A 115 -13.12 -3.71 8.32
CA SER A 115 -12.80 -2.71 9.33
C SER A 115 -11.52 -1.98 8.96
N TRP A 116 -11.63 -0.67 8.78
CA TRP A 116 -10.48 0.19 8.48
C TRP A 116 -9.44 0.16 9.59
N ASP A 117 -9.87 0.21 10.84
CA ASP A 117 -8.96 0.24 11.99
C ASP A 117 -8.07 -0.99 12.04
N LYS A 118 -8.65 -2.17 11.81
CA LYS A 118 -7.91 -3.44 11.79
C LYS A 118 -6.95 -3.51 10.62
N PHE A 119 -7.38 -3.07 9.44
CA PHE A 119 -6.56 -3.01 8.25
C PHE A 119 -5.36 -2.07 8.44
N ALA A 120 -5.62 -0.84 8.88
CA ALA A 120 -4.60 0.18 9.09
C ALA A 120 -3.56 -0.25 10.13
N LEU A 121 -4.00 -0.90 11.20
CA LEU A 121 -3.09 -1.42 12.24
C LEU A 121 -2.15 -2.48 11.69
N LEU A 122 -2.66 -3.39 10.87
CA LEU A 122 -1.84 -4.42 10.24
C LEU A 122 -0.85 -3.83 9.23
N VAL A 123 -1.30 -2.88 8.41
CA VAL A 123 -0.43 -2.16 7.48
C VAL A 123 0.70 -1.45 8.23
N LEU A 124 0.40 -0.80 9.34
CA LEU A 124 1.41 -0.14 10.17
C LEU A 124 2.48 -1.13 10.66
N GLY A 125 2.06 -2.30 11.11
CA GLY A 125 2.98 -3.37 11.54
C GLY A 125 3.89 -3.85 10.41
N LEU A 126 3.35 -4.01 9.20
CA LEU A 126 4.10 -4.40 8.01
C LEU A 126 5.12 -3.33 7.59
N ILE A 127 4.74 -2.06 7.65
CA ILE A 127 5.63 -0.94 7.34
C ILE A 127 6.81 -0.91 8.32
N LYS A 128 6.56 -1.11 9.60
CA LYS A 128 7.62 -1.16 10.62
C LYS A 128 8.59 -2.32 10.38
N LYS A 129 8.10 -3.47 9.94
CA LYS A 129 8.94 -4.61 9.54
C LYS A 129 9.82 -4.25 8.35
N MET A 130 9.27 -3.61 7.34
CA MET A 130 9.98 -3.17 6.14
C MET A 130 11.08 -2.17 6.47
N GLU A 131 10.78 -1.18 7.27
CA GLU A 131 11.75 -0.17 7.73
C GLU A 131 12.91 -0.81 8.50
N ARG A 132 12.61 -1.77 9.36
CA ARG A 132 13.65 -2.52 10.09
C ARG A 132 14.55 -3.32 9.16
N ARG A 133 13.99 -3.97 8.12
CA ARG A 133 14.76 -4.69 7.12
C ARG A 133 15.69 -3.77 6.33
N GLN A 134 15.19 -2.63 5.90
CA GLN A 134 15.96 -1.62 5.18
C GLN A 134 17.10 -1.09 6.04
N LYS A 135 16.85 -0.82 7.30
CA LYS A 135 17.87 -0.37 8.26
C LYS A 135 18.95 -1.43 8.48
N ARG A 136 18.57 -2.71 8.63
CA ARG A 136 19.52 -3.83 8.77
C ARG A 136 20.38 -3.99 7.53
N ALA A 137 19.79 -3.93 6.34
CA ALA A 137 20.51 -4.03 5.07
C ALA A 137 21.51 -2.88 4.92
N LYS A 138 21.14 -1.66 5.28
CA LYS A 138 22.00 -0.49 5.27
C LYS A 138 23.19 -0.66 6.24
N ASN A 139 22.92 -1.08 7.47
CA ASN A 139 23.95 -1.32 8.48
C ASN A 139 24.93 -2.43 8.05
N ALA A 140 24.43 -3.50 7.45
CA ALA A 140 25.26 -4.58 6.93
C ALA A 140 26.17 -4.09 5.79
N CYS A 141 25.66 -3.27 4.87
CA CYS A 141 26.44 -2.63 3.82
C CYS A 141 27.55 -1.72 4.40
N ASP A 142 27.20 -0.88 5.36
CA ASP A 142 28.14 0.04 5.99
C ASP A 142 29.26 -0.73 6.71
N LEU A 143 28.94 -1.81 7.42
CA LEU A 143 29.92 -2.68 8.06
C LEU A 143 30.85 -3.35 7.05
N THR A 144 30.34 -3.81 5.93
CA THR A 144 31.12 -4.42 4.85
C THR A 144 32.10 -3.42 4.27
N ILE A 145 31.68 -2.19 4.01
CA ILE A 145 32.52 -1.10 3.51
C ILE A 145 33.63 -0.78 4.52
N GLN A 146 33.31 -0.65 5.79
CA GLN A 146 34.30 -0.38 6.84
C GLN A 146 35.34 -1.50 6.96
N THR A 147 34.93 -2.75 6.89
CA THR A 147 35.82 -3.90 6.93
C THR A 147 36.76 -3.91 5.73
N ASN A 148 36.26 -3.67 4.54
CA ASN A 148 37.07 -3.58 3.33
C ASN A 148 38.06 -2.42 3.40
N THR A 149 37.68 -1.28 3.92
CA THR A 149 38.55 -0.11 4.11
C THR A 149 39.69 -0.43 5.07
N ARG A 150 39.44 -1.16 6.15
CA ARG A 150 40.47 -1.60 7.10
C ARG A 150 41.46 -2.57 6.47
N LEU A 151 40.99 -3.51 5.64
CA LEU A 151 41.83 -4.45 4.91
C LEU A 151 42.79 -3.74 3.95
N TRP A 152 42.38 -2.67 3.31
CA TRP A 152 43.19 -1.88 2.39
C TRP A 152 44.25 -1.02 3.10
N LYS A 153 44.06 -0.69 4.36
CA LYS A 153 44.99 0.12 5.17
C LYS A 153 46.05 -0.71 5.88
N SER A 154 45.93 -2.01 5.89
CA SER A 154 46.91 -2.91 6.47
C SER A 154 47.94 -3.34 5.42
#